data_6ad75f718ab006abd2e0c31331b79138
#
_entry.id   6ad75f718ab006abd2e0c31331b79138
#
_cell.length_a   1.000
_cell.length_b   1.000
_cell.length_c   1.000
_cell.angle_alpha   90.00
_cell.angle_beta   90.00
_cell.angle_gamma   90.00
#
_symmetry.space_group_name_H-M   'P 1'
#
loop_
_entity.id
_entity.type
_entity.pdbx_description
1 polymer ?
#
loop_
_entity_poly.entity_id
_entity_poly.type
_entity_poly.pdbx_seq_one_letter_code
_entity_poly.pdbx_strand_id
1 'polypeptide(L)'
;MMTMTRTQESTAPVTSVPTTLLLAFELCERTWKLGFTVGLGQRPRMRQIPVRATDRVLEEIARAKGRFGLTAEAPVVSCYEAGREAFWLHRWLVAHDITNHVIDSSSIEVNRRARRAKTDRLDLAGLLNLLARHQQGDQRVWRMVRVPTREEEDARQLHRTRETVQQDRNRLARFS
;
A
#
# COMPACT_ATOMS: atom_id res chain seq x y z
N MET A 1 -53.12 12.32 -41.63
CA MET A 1 -51.68 12.45 -41.84
C MET A 1 -51.05 12.80 -40.53
N MET A 2 -50.61 11.77 -39.77
CA MET A 2 -50.08 11.90 -38.40
C MET A 2 -48.56 11.86 -38.45
N THR A 3 -47.92 12.96 -38.11
CA THR A 3 -46.45 13.08 -38.08
C THR A 3 -45.96 12.58 -36.72
N MET A 4 -45.28 11.43 -36.71
CA MET A 4 -44.60 10.94 -35.48
C MET A 4 -43.30 11.70 -35.30
N THR A 5 -43.22 12.43 -34.21
CA THR A 5 -41.98 13.08 -33.74
C THR A 5 -41.17 12.03 -32.99
N ARG A 6 -40.00 11.70 -33.56
CA ARG A 6 -39.04 10.75 -32.96
C ARG A 6 -38.20 11.51 -31.94
N THR A 7 -38.46 11.24 -30.65
CA THR A 7 -37.63 11.73 -29.54
C THR A 7 -36.27 11.06 -29.61
N GLN A 8 -35.22 11.85 -29.92
CA GLN A 8 -33.84 11.38 -29.77
C GLN A 8 -33.47 11.37 -28.29
N GLU A 9 -33.29 10.19 -27.70
CA GLU A 9 -32.63 10.05 -26.43
C GLU A 9 -31.16 10.43 -26.56
N SER A 10 -30.81 11.58 -25.97
CA SER A 10 -29.45 12.02 -25.81
C SER A 10 -28.75 11.13 -24.75
N THR A 11 -28.03 10.13 -25.19
CA THR A 11 -27.15 9.36 -24.31
C THR A 11 -25.94 10.23 -23.98
N ALA A 12 -25.97 10.88 -22.82
CA ALA A 12 -24.80 11.55 -22.28
C ALA A 12 -23.67 10.52 -22.06
N PRO A 13 -22.40 10.83 -22.39
CA PRO A 13 -21.30 9.90 -22.14
C PRO A 13 -21.17 9.68 -20.65
N VAL A 14 -21.36 8.44 -20.21
CA VAL A 14 -21.01 8.01 -18.87
C VAL A 14 -19.49 8.15 -18.75
N THR A 15 -19.06 9.22 -18.10
CA THR A 15 -17.66 9.42 -17.75
C THR A 15 -17.29 8.31 -16.76
N SER A 16 -16.78 7.21 -17.27
CA SER A 16 -16.29 6.12 -16.43
C SER A 16 -15.13 6.67 -15.60
N VAL A 17 -15.30 6.75 -14.28
CA VAL A 17 -14.21 7.04 -13.35
C VAL A 17 -13.10 6.03 -13.63
N PRO A 18 -11.87 6.47 -13.93
CA PRO A 18 -10.80 5.53 -14.24
C PRO A 18 -10.63 4.57 -13.06
N THR A 19 -10.77 3.28 -13.32
CA THR A 19 -10.64 2.27 -12.29
C THR A 19 -9.21 2.26 -11.77
N THR A 20 -9.05 2.46 -10.47
CA THR A 20 -7.76 2.54 -9.79
C THR A 20 -7.22 1.15 -9.51
N LEU A 21 -5.93 0.91 -9.80
CA LEU A 21 -5.24 -0.29 -9.34
C LEU A 21 -4.84 -0.12 -7.87
N LEU A 22 -5.27 -1.05 -7.03
CA LEU A 22 -4.91 -1.10 -5.61
C LEU A 22 -3.76 -2.09 -5.41
N LEU A 23 -2.73 -1.67 -4.69
CA LEU A 23 -1.52 -2.44 -4.41
C LEU A 23 -1.22 -2.43 -2.91
N ALA A 24 -1.09 -3.61 -2.32
CA ALA A 24 -0.56 -3.73 -0.96
C ALA A 24 0.80 -4.44 -0.98
N PHE A 25 1.68 -4.01 -0.08
CA PHE A 25 2.97 -4.67 0.12
C PHE A 25 3.02 -5.31 1.50
N GLU A 26 3.66 -6.47 1.55
CA GLU A 26 4.21 -7.06 2.76
C GLU A 26 5.73 -7.07 2.62
N LEU A 27 6.39 -6.25 3.43
CA LEU A 27 7.82 -5.99 3.36
C LEU A 27 8.58 -6.92 4.32
N CYS A 28 9.08 -8.03 3.80
CA CYS A 28 9.91 -8.97 4.55
C CYS A 28 11.40 -8.72 4.26
N GLU A 29 12.29 -9.24 5.12
CA GLU A 29 13.75 -9.02 5.01
C GLU A 29 14.38 -9.58 3.73
N ARG A 30 13.85 -10.67 3.18
CA ARG A 30 14.41 -11.34 2.00
C ARG A 30 13.59 -11.12 0.74
N THR A 31 12.29 -10.99 0.87
CA THR A 31 11.36 -10.90 -0.26
C THR A 31 10.22 -9.98 0.08
N TRP A 32 9.72 -9.28 -0.91
CA TRP A 32 8.50 -8.52 -0.82
C TRP A 32 7.35 -9.27 -1.45
N LYS A 33 6.20 -9.28 -0.79
CA LYS A 33 4.98 -9.78 -1.38
C LYS A 33 4.11 -8.62 -1.80
N LEU A 34 3.57 -8.71 -3.00
CA LEU A 34 2.71 -7.72 -3.62
C LEU A 34 1.33 -8.32 -3.86
N GLY A 35 0.30 -7.61 -3.45
CA GLY A 35 -1.08 -7.96 -3.74
C GLY A 35 -1.75 -6.87 -4.55
N PHE A 36 -2.47 -7.23 -5.61
CA PHE A 36 -3.15 -6.32 -6.51
C PHE A 36 -4.63 -6.63 -6.59
N THR A 37 -5.46 -5.60 -6.61
CA THR A 37 -6.91 -5.70 -6.87
C THR A 37 -7.44 -4.40 -7.49
N VAL A 38 -8.65 -4.43 -8.00
CA VAL A 38 -9.37 -3.23 -8.46
C VAL A 38 -10.59 -2.92 -7.59
N GLY A 39 -10.78 -3.66 -6.50
CA GLY A 39 -11.88 -3.42 -5.57
C GLY A 39 -12.25 -4.63 -4.72
N LEU A 40 -13.26 -4.45 -3.86
CA LEU A 40 -13.79 -5.51 -3.00
C LEU A 40 -14.42 -6.63 -3.83
N GLY A 41 -14.33 -7.86 -3.31
CA GLY A 41 -14.92 -9.04 -3.96
C GLY A 41 -14.16 -9.56 -5.18
N GLN A 42 -13.13 -8.86 -5.65
CA GLN A 42 -12.28 -9.30 -6.74
C GLN A 42 -11.19 -10.23 -6.23
N ARG A 43 -10.90 -11.30 -6.99
CA ARG A 43 -9.79 -12.20 -6.65
C ARG A 43 -8.46 -11.47 -6.83
N PRO A 44 -7.68 -11.25 -5.76
CA PRO A 44 -6.43 -10.52 -5.86
C PRO A 44 -5.37 -11.31 -6.63
N ARG A 45 -4.48 -10.59 -7.31
CA ARG A 45 -3.26 -11.12 -7.89
C ARG A 45 -2.14 -10.99 -6.87
N MET A 46 -1.55 -12.10 -6.43
CA MET A 46 -0.44 -12.13 -5.50
C MET A 46 0.88 -12.40 -6.24
N ARG A 47 1.94 -11.70 -5.86
CA ARG A 47 3.30 -11.86 -6.40
C ARG A 47 4.34 -11.76 -5.29
N GLN A 48 5.49 -12.35 -5.54
CA GLN A 48 6.65 -12.25 -4.68
C GLN A 48 7.85 -11.81 -5.53
N ILE A 49 8.60 -10.85 -5.02
CA ILE A 49 9.78 -10.29 -5.69
C ILE A 49 10.94 -10.23 -4.68
N PRO A 50 12.19 -10.16 -5.15
CA PRO A 50 13.32 -9.89 -4.26
C PRO A 50 13.16 -8.55 -3.54
N VAL A 51 13.69 -8.45 -2.33
CA VAL A 51 13.72 -7.19 -1.58
C VAL A 51 14.40 -6.09 -2.40
N ARG A 52 13.82 -4.89 -2.38
CA ARG A 52 14.32 -3.69 -3.09
C ARG A 52 14.40 -3.81 -4.63
N ALA A 53 13.82 -4.83 -5.23
CA ALA A 53 13.74 -4.96 -6.68
C ALA A 53 12.68 -4.02 -7.27
N THR A 54 12.95 -2.72 -7.25
CA THR A 54 12.01 -1.66 -7.64
C THR A 54 11.55 -1.77 -9.08
N ASP A 55 12.43 -2.17 -10.01
CA ASP A 55 12.07 -2.40 -11.41
C ASP A 55 11.01 -3.50 -11.53
N ARG A 56 11.12 -4.54 -10.70
CA ARG A 56 10.12 -5.62 -10.63
C ARG A 56 8.77 -5.12 -10.10
N VAL A 57 8.76 -4.13 -9.21
CA VAL A 57 7.50 -3.51 -8.76
C VAL A 57 6.78 -2.89 -9.95
N LEU A 58 7.46 -2.09 -10.76
CA LEU A 58 6.88 -1.45 -11.94
C LEU A 58 6.41 -2.47 -12.99
N GLU A 59 7.21 -3.51 -13.26
CA GLU A 59 6.80 -4.61 -14.14
C GLU A 59 5.52 -5.30 -13.64
N GLU A 60 5.42 -5.61 -12.34
CA GLU A 60 4.25 -6.28 -11.79
C GLU A 60 3.02 -5.38 -11.76
N ILE A 61 3.18 -4.05 -11.59
CA ILE A 61 2.11 -3.07 -11.77
C ILE A 61 1.58 -3.11 -13.21
N ALA A 62 2.47 -3.04 -14.21
CA ALA A 62 2.07 -3.09 -15.62
C ALA A 62 1.33 -4.40 -15.95
N ARG A 63 1.83 -5.55 -15.49
CA ARG A 63 1.18 -6.86 -15.65
C ARG A 63 -0.17 -6.93 -14.93
N ALA A 64 -0.30 -6.30 -13.76
CA ALA A 64 -1.56 -6.24 -13.03
C ALA A 64 -2.57 -5.36 -13.75
N LYS A 65 -2.17 -4.19 -14.26
CA LYS A 65 -3.03 -3.35 -15.11
C LYS A 65 -3.57 -4.14 -16.30
N GLY A 66 -2.71 -4.82 -17.06
CA GLY A 66 -3.13 -5.66 -18.19
C GLY A 66 -4.10 -6.78 -17.77
N ARG A 67 -3.83 -7.48 -16.65
CA ARG A 67 -4.72 -8.54 -16.14
C ARG A 67 -6.10 -8.03 -15.76
N PHE A 68 -6.21 -6.84 -15.20
CA PHE A 68 -7.48 -6.24 -14.77
C PHE A 68 -8.13 -5.38 -15.87
N GLY A 69 -7.59 -5.36 -17.08
CA GLY A 69 -8.13 -4.59 -18.20
C GLY A 69 -8.02 -3.08 -18.03
N LEU A 70 -7.05 -2.61 -17.24
CA LEU A 70 -6.79 -1.19 -17.03
C LEU A 70 -5.87 -0.63 -18.11
N THR A 71 -5.99 0.67 -18.38
CA THR A 71 -5.04 1.38 -19.25
C THR A 71 -3.68 1.57 -18.55
N ALA A 72 -2.63 1.88 -19.31
CA ALA A 72 -1.31 2.13 -18.76
C ALA A 72 -1.31 3.32 -17.78
N GLU A 73 -2.14 4.32 -18.05
CA GLU A 73 -2.29 5.58 -17.29
C GLU A 73 -3.20 5.43 -16.07
N ALA A 74 -3.87 4.27 -15.90
CA ALA A 74 -4.74 4.07 -14.74
C ALA A 74 -4.01 4.36 -13.44
N PRO A 75 -4.61 5.14 -12.52
CA PRO A 75 -3.98 5.50 -11.27
C PRO A 75 -3.67 4.26 -10.41
N VAL A 76 -2.59 4.34 -9.64
CA VAL A 76 -2.20 3.30 -8.69
C VAL A 76 -2.21 3.89 -7.28
N VAL A 77 -2.90 3.21 -6.38
CA VAL A 77 -2.88 3.53 -4.95
C VAL A 77 -2.32 2.34 -4.19
N SER A 78 -1.33 2.60 -3.35
CA SER A 78 -0.63 1.56 -2.62
C SER A 78 -0.68 1.76 -1.11
N CYS A 79 -0.43 0.68 -0.38
CA CYS A 79 -0.26 0.73 1.07
C CYS A 79 0.69 -0.37 1.58
N TYR A 80 1.27 -0.14 2.75
CA TYR A 80 2.01 -1.12 3.54
C TYR A 80 2.12 -0.68 5.00
N GLU A 81 2.41 -1.64 5.88
CA GLU A 81 2.64 -1.35 7.30
C GLU A 81 3.98 -0.64 7.53
N ALA A 82 3.98 0.35 8.42
CA ALA A 82 5.18 1.07 8.81
C ALA A 82 6.23 0.12 9.39
N GLY A 83 7.45 0.17 8.86
CA GLY A 83 8.60 -0.63 9.25
C GLY A 83 9.91 0.11 8.99
N ARG A 84 11.05 -0.57 9.13
CA ARG A 84 12.39 0.03 8.95
C ARG A 84 12.60 0.63 7.56
N GLU A 85 12.02 0.02 6.53
CA GLU A 85 12.17 0.41 5.12
C GLU A 85 11.08 1.41 4.66
N ALA A 86 10.17 1.80 5.56
CA ALA A 86 8.91 2.43 5.18
C ALA A 86 9.09 3.73 4.39
N PHE A 87 10.00 4.58 4.77
CA PHE A 87 9.98 5.96 4.28
C PHE A 87 10.69 6.16 2.93
N TRP A 88 11.77 5.43 2.66
CA TRP A 88 12.41 5.50 1.35
C TRP A 88 11.51 4.93 0.25
N LEU A 89 10.81 3.81 0.53
CA LEU A 89 9.89 3.20 -0.42
C LEU A 89 8.70 4.12 -0.70
N HIS A 90 8.16 4.78 0.32
CA HIS A 90 7.12 5.79 0.14
C HIS A 90 7.57 6.88 -0.84
N ARG A 91 8.74 7.47 -0.61
CA ARG A 91 9.28 8.53 -1.47
C ARG A 91 9.52 8.03 -2.90
N TRP A 92 10.00 6.79 -3.04
CA TRP A 92 10.20 6.18 -4.34
C TRP A 92 8.87 5.97 -5.07
N LEU A 93 7.83 5.45 -4.41
CA LEU A 93 6.50 5.27 -4.99
C LEU A 93 5.89 6.60 -5.44
N VAL A 94 5.95 7.62 -4.60
CA VAL A 94 5.44 8.96 -4.93
C VAL A 94 6.20 9.57 -6.11
N ALA A 95 7.51 9.38 -6.21
CA ALA A 95 8.31 9.84 -7.35
C ALA A 95 7.96 9.10 -8.67
N HIS A 96 7.22 8.00 -8.60
CA HIS A 96 6.70 7.25 -9.76
C HIS A 96 5.18 7.41 -9.92
N ASP A 97 4.60 8.52 -9.44
CA ASP A 97 3.17 8.85 -9.54
C ASP A 97 2.24 7.79 -8.89
N ILE A 98 2.74 7.06 -7.90
CA ILE A 98 1.97 6.09 -7.12
C ILE A 98 1.57 6.73 -5.80
N THR A 99 0.28 6.95 -5.58
CA THR A 99 -0.23 7.38 -4.28
C THR A 99 0.04 6.28 -3.26
N ASN A 100 0.70 6.60 -2.14
CA ASN A 100 1.08 5.59 -1.15
C ASN A 100 0.71 5.98 0.28
N HIS A 101 0.12 5.04 1.00
CA HIS A 101 -0.23 5.16 2.41
C HIS A 101 0.68 4.28 3.26
N VAL A 102 1.41 4.89 4.20
CA VAL A 102 2.16 4.18 5.23
C VAL A 102 1.25 4.01 6.43
N ILE A 103 0.96 2.78 6.81
CA ILE A 103 -0.07 2.45 7.80
C ILE A 103 0.58 2.17 9.15
N ASP A 104 0.00 2.71 10.22
CA ASP A 104 0.34 2.33 11.58
C ASP A 104 -0.21 0.92 11.87
N SER A 105 0.68 -0.06 12.00
CA SER A 105 0.32 -1.47 12.26
C SER A 105 -0.50 -1.64 13.54
N SER A 106 -0.32 -0.77 14.54
CA SER A 106 -1.10 -0.81 15.78
C SER A 106 -2.56 -0.40 15.60
N SER A 107 -2.87 0.34 14.53
CA SER A 107 -4.19 0.86 14.22
C SER A 107 -5.05 -0.08 13.37
N ILE A 108 -4.46 -1.13 12.79
CA ILE A 108 -5.17 -2.07 11.93
C ILE A 108 -6.15 -2.89 12.77
N GLU A 109 -7.41 -2.86 12.37
CA GLU A 109 -8.46 -3.65 13.01
C GLU A 109 -8.18 -5.15 12.81
N VAL A 110 -7.54 -5.77 13.80
CA VAL A 110 -7.25 -7.22 13.78
C VAL A 110 -8.51 -7.96 14.12
N ASN A 111 -9.05 -8.73 13.19
CA ASN A 111 -10.13 -9.67 13.48
C ASN A 111 -9.64 -10.72 14.49
N ARG A 112 -10.00 -10.52 15.78
CA ARG A 112 -9.52 -11.34 16.92
C ARG A 112 -9.87 -12.83 16.79
N ARG A 113 -10.83 -13.19 15.94
CA ARG A 113 -11.22 -14.58 15.66
C ARG A 113 -10.25 -15.31 14.72
N ALA A 114 -9.47 -14.57 13.92
CA ALA A 114 -8.51 -15.12 12.94
C ALA A 114 -7.08 -15.32 13.50
N ARG A 115 -6.84 -15.07 14.80
CA ARG A 115 -5.51 -15.12 15.44
C ARG A 115 -4.76 -16.46 15.33
N ARG A 116 -5.44 -17.55 14.97
CA ARG A 116 -4.81 -18.89 14.89
C ARG A 116 -4.26 -19.27 13.51
N ALA A 117 -4.51 -18.47 12.47
CA ALA A 117 -4.05 -18.74 11.10
C ALA A 117 -3.38 -17.49 10.50
N LYS A 118 -2.44 -16.91 11.23
CA LYS A 118 -1.64 -15.79 10.74
C LYS A 118 -0.66 -16.31 9.68
N THR A 119 -1.09 -16.36 8.44
CA THR A 119 -0.20 -16.56 7.29
C THR A 119 0.01 -15.21 6.62
N ASP A 120 1.22 -14.95 6.18
CA ASP A 120 1.61 -13.73 5.43
C ASP A 120 0.62 -13.39 4.30
N ARG A 121 0.00 -14.42 3.71
CA ARG A 121 -0.99 -14.26 2.64
C ARG A 121 -2.31 -13.66 3.12
N LEU A 122 -2.76 -13.97 4.33
CA LEU A 122 -3.98 -13.40 4.93
C LEU A 122 -3.74 -11.94 5.30
N ASP A 123 -2.56 -11.61 5.83
CA ASP A 123 -2.18 -10.24 6.18
C ASP A 123 -2.20 -9.33 4.93
N LEU A 124 -1.62 -9.79 3.81
CA LEU A 124 -1.63 -9.06 2.55
C LEU A 124 -3.04 -8.90 1.94
N ALA A 125 -3.86 -9.93 2.01
CA ALA A 125 -5.25 -9.86 1.56
C ALA A 125 -6.09 -8.95 2.46
N GLY A 126 -5.82 -8.96 3.76
CA GLY A 126 -6.41 -8.04 4.73
C GLY A 126 -6.08 -6.59 4.40
N LEU A 127 -4.82 -6.28 4.14
CA LEU A 127 -4.37 -4.94 3.74
C LEU A 127 -5.05 -4.46 2.45
N LEU A 128 -5.19 -5.34 1.44
CA LEU A 128 -5.91 -5.01 0.20
C LEU A 128 -7.38 -4.69 0.45
N ASN A 129 -8.06 -5.45 1.31
CA ASN A 129 -9.45 -5.18 1.66
C ASN A 129 -9.60 -3.85 2.40
N LEU A 130 -8.71 -3.54 3.33
CA LEU A 130 -8.71 -2.26 4.03
C LEU A 130 -8.43 -1.09 3.07
N LEU A 131 -7.48 -1.25 2.14
CA LEU A 131 -7.20 -0.26 1.11
C LEU A 131 -8.42 -0.02 0.21
N ALA A 132 -9.11 -1.09 -0.21
CA ALA A 132 -10.32 -0.97 -1.02
C ALA A 132 -11.45 -0.25 -0.26
N ARG A 133 -11.66 -0.56 1.02
CA ARG A 133 -12.62 0.16 1.88
C ARG A 133 -12.25 1.64 2.03
N HIS A 134 -10.97 1.93 2.25
CA HIS A 134 -10.48 3.30 2.35
C HIS A 134 -10.77 4.10 1.08
N GLN A 135 -10.53 3.52 -0.09
CA GLN A 135 -10.84 4.14 -1.38
C GLN A 135 -12.35 4.35 -1.61
N GLN A 136 -13.21 3.61 -0.95
CA GLN A 136 -14.66 3.79 -0.93
C GLN A 136 -15.14 4.82 0.10
N GLY A 137 -14.23 5.50 0.80
CA GLY A 137 -14.53 6.57 1.75
C GLY A 137 -14.53 6.17 3.22
N ASP A 138 -14.22 4.92 3.57
CA ASP A 138 -14.09 4.50 4.97
C ASP A 138 -12.76 4.96 5.57
N GLN A 139 -12.76 6.15 6.15
CA GLN A 139 -11.55 6.76 6.73
C GLN A 139 -11.12 6.13 8.07
N ARG A 140 -11.91 5.20 8.63
CA ARG A 140 -11.65 4.62 9.96
C ARG A 140 -10.92 3.29 9.92
N VAL A 141 -10.62 2.77 8.75
CA VAL A 141 -9.98 1.44 8.56
C VAL A 141 -8.59 1.35 9.18
N TRP A 142 -7.86 2.47 9.24
CA TRP A 142 -6.51 2.57 9.82
C TRP A 142 -6.13 4.01 10.15
N ARG A 143 -4.97 4.17 10.81
CA ARG A 143 -4.27 5.46 10.90
C ARG A 143 -3.07 5.45 9.98
N MET A 144 -2.85 6.58 9.29
CA MET A 144 -1.67 6.80 8.48
C MET A 144 -0.53 7.37 9.34
N VAL A 145 0.68 6.85 9.09
CA VAL A 145 1.89 7.41 9.68
C VAL A 145 2.30 8.64 8.88
N ARG A 146 2.58 9.75 9.57
CA ARG A 146 3.23 10.90 8.95
C ARG A 146 4.65 10.48 8.51
N VAL A 147 4.92 10.58 7.22
CA VAL A 147 6.27 10.34 6.69
C VAL A 147 7.16 11.54 7.08
N PRO A 148 8.26 11.31 7.81
CA PRO A 148 9.17 12.39 8.19
C PRO A 148 9.93 12.92 6.97
N THR A 149 10.43 14.14 7.06
CA THR A 149 11.45 14.64 6.12
C THR A 149 12.75 13.85 6.26
N ARG A 150 13.66 13.97 5.30
CA ARG A 150 14.98 13.31 5.39
C ARG A 150 15.75 13.80 6.60
N GLU A 151 15.71 15.10 6.85
CA GLU A 151 16.37 15.75 7.99
C GLU A 151 15.80 15.25 9.32
N GLU A 152 14.47 15.11 9.42
CA GLU A 152 13.82 14.55 10.62
C GLU A 152 14.18 13.06 10.80
N GLU A 153 14.34 12.31 9.72
CA GLU A 153 14.74 10.89 9.75
C GLU A 153 16.18 10.73 10.21
N ASP A 154 17.11 11.54 9.68
CA ASP A 154 18.51 11.57 10.05
C ASP A 154 18.69 11.95 11.52
N ALA A 155 17.98 12.97 11.99
CA ALA A 155 17.99 13.37 13.39
C ALA A 155 17.52 12.24 14.32
N ARG A 156 16.47 11.51 13.96
CA ARG A 156 15.99 10.35 14.72
C ARG A 156 16.99 9.20 14.73
N GLN A 157 17.69 8.97 13.61
CA GLN A 157 18.70 7.93 13.53
C GLN A 157 19.90 8.25 14.42
N LEU A 158 20.38 9.47 14.41
CA LEU A 158 21.43 9.94 15.32
C LEU A 158 21.04 9.75 16.79
N HIS A 159 19.80 10.09 17.15
CA HIS A 159 19.30 9.90 18.51
C HIS A 159 19.28 8.42 18.92
N ARG A 160 18.77 7.53 18.07
CA ARG A 160 18.76 6.08 18.32
C ARG A 160 20.18 5.51 18.46
N THR A 161 21.09 5.91 17.59
CA THR A 161 22.50 5.47 17.66
C THR A 161 23.14 5.90 18.97
N ARG A 162 22.90 7.15 19.39
CA ARG A 162 23.39 7.67 20.68
C ARG A 162 22.84 6.88 21.86
N GLU A 163 21.55 6.59 21.87
CA GLU A 163 20.91 5.77 22.92
C GLU A 163 21.49 4.36 22.98
N THR A 164 21.70 3.71 21.82
CA THR A 164 22.30 2.37 21.73
C THR A 164 23.72 2.37 22.32
N VAL A 165 24.56 3.31 21.90
CA VAL A 165 25.94 3.45 22.41
C VAL A 165 25.95 3.72 23.92
N GLN A 166 25.02 4.52 24.42
CA GLN A 166 24.91 4.80 25.85
C GLN A 166 24.45 3.57 26.65
N GLN A 167 23.53 2.78 26.11
CA GLN A 167 23.09 1.53 26.70
C GLN A 167 24.23 0.50 26.73
N ASP A 168 24.99 0.36 25.66
CA ASP A 168 26.13 -0.56 25.58
C ASP A 168 27.23 -0.14 26.56
N ARG A 169 27.54 1.15 26.67
CA ARG A 169 28.47 1.67 27.67
C ARG A 169 28.03 1.33 29.11
N ASN A 170 26.76 1.55 29.43
CA ASN A 170 26.19 1.27 30.74
C ASN A 170 26.18 -0.24 31.05
N ARG A 171 26.01 -1.08 30.00
CA ARG A 171 26.09 -2.54 30.13
C ARG A 171 27.50 -2.98 30.46
N LEU A 172 28.50 -2.47 29.75
CA LEU A 172 29.92 -2.79 30.00
C LEU A 172 30.38 -2.34 31.40
N ALA A 173 29.93 -1.15 31.86
CA ALA A 173 30.28 -0.64 33.20
C ALA A 173 29.69 -1.46 34.37
N ARG A 174 28.72 -2.34 34.12
CA ARG A 174 28.17 -3.25 35.14
C ARG A 174 28.96 -4.55 35.30
N PHE A 175 29.89 -4.84 34.40
CA PHE A 175 30.73 -6.03 34.39
C PHE A 175 32.20 -5.71 34.77
N SER A 176 32.51 -4.47 35.05
CA SER A 176 33.77 -3.99 35.65
C SER A 176 33.61 -3.71 37.11
#